data_bfc4206f9bf965b8f6569611d1e52dce
#
_entry.id   bfc4206f9bf965b8f6569611d1e52dce
#
_cell.length_a   1.000
_cell.length_b   1.000
_cell.length_c   1.000
_cell.angle_alpha   90.00
_cell.angle_beta   90.00
_cell.angle_gamma   90.00
#
_symmetry.space_group_name_H-M   'P 1'
#
loop_
_entity.id
_entity.type
_entity.pdbx_description
1 polymer ?
#
loop_
_entity_poly.entity_id
_entity_poly.type
_entity_poly.pdbx_seq_one_letter_code
_entity_poly.pdbx_strand_id
1 'polypeptide(L)'
;MLKFLLLLLTGAKFGKIALMAGTMLLSVAVYGWLYGWPYGVGFVFMLLIHELGHYIAARRRGLNVGLPTFVPFIGAWVQLKDLPHDAETEAYVGLGGPLLGTLAAVVTFYLGVHQQSALLIAISYAGFMLNLFNLIPVPPFDGGRITAVLGSKVWLLGIPVLVGLFLLRPSPLLLIIALLAAPQLYAAWREDPNSPEVRAYYEVRGGARWRYGLGYLGLAAFLAVMSYETHALLLYIRNEDMMLLH
;
A
#
# COMPACT_ATOMS: atom_id res chain seq x y z
N MET A 1 38.36 20.63 -3.81
CA MET A 1 37.71 19.68 -2.89
C MET A 1 36.21 19.94 -2.74
N LEU A 2 35.77 21.14 -2.37
CA LEU A 2 34.34 21.47 -2.16
C LEU A 2 33.47 21.26 -3.43
N LYS A 3 33.94 21.70 -4.60
CA LYS A 3 33.23 21.49 -5.89
C LYS A 3 33.09 20.01 -6.26
N PHE A 4 34.10 19.19 -5.97
CA PHE A 4 34.04 17.75 -6.22
C PHE A 4 33.08 17.05 -5.25
N LEU A 5 33.06 17.45 -3.97
CA LEU A 5 32.10 16.96 -2.98
C LEU A 5 30.65 17.35 -3.36
N LEU A 6 30.44 18.58 -3.82
CA LEU A 6 29.14 19.03 -4.34
C LEU A 6 28.70 18.24 -5.57
N LEU A 7 29.63 17.92 -6.49
CA LEU A 7 29.36 17.10 -7.68
C LEU A 7 28.99 15.67 -7.32
N LEU A 8 29.66 15.07 -6.33
CA LEU A 8 29.34 13.74 -5.80
C LEU A 8 27.97 13.73 -5.09
N LEU A 9 27.65 14.74 -4.30
CA LEU A 9 26.37 14.87 -3.61
C LEU A 9 25.20 15.09 -4.58
N THR A 10 25.42 15.91 -5.62
CA THR A 10 24.41 16.10 -6.69
C THR A 10 24.28 14.83 -7.53
N GLY A 11 25.39 14.18 -7.93
CA GLY A 11 25.37 12.90 -8.65
C GLY A 11 24.65 11.79 -7.90
N ALA A 12 24.83 11.68 -6.58
CA ALA A 12 24.11 10.70 -5.75
C ALA A 12 22.61 11.00 -5.65
N LYS A 13 22.19 12.27 -5.63
CA LYS A 13 20.77 12.64 -5.67
C LYS A 13 20.16 12.33 -7.05
N PHE A 14 20.85 12.67 -8.14
CA PHE A 14 20.39 12.34 -9.49
C PHE A 14 20.30 10.84 -9.72
N GLY A 15 21.23 10.04 -9.19
CA GLY A 15 21.19 8.58 -9.25
C GLY A 15 19.96 7.98 -8.62
N LYS A 16 19.50 8.50 -7.46
CA LYS A 16 18.27 8.04 -6.79
C LYS A 16 17.01 8.38 -7.57
N ILE A 17 16.95 9.60 -8.13
CA ILE A 17 15.80 10.01 -8.97
C ILE A 17 15.79 9.18 -10.26
N ALA A 18 16.94 8.95 -10.88
CA ALA A 18 17.06 8.13 -12.08
C ALA A 18 16.65 6.67 -11.81
N LEU A 19 17.01 6.11 -10.64
CA LEU A 19 16.59 4.78 -10.24
C LEU A 19 15.07 4.70 -10.05
N MET A 20 14.47 5.65 -9.33
CA MET A 20 13.02 5.72 -9.16
C MET A 20 12.32 5.83 -10.51
N ALA A 21 12.74 6.77 -11.36
CA ALA A 21 12.15 6.97 -12.68
C ALA A 21 12.33 5.72 -13.57
N GLY A 22 13.51 5.12 -13.60
CA GLY A 22 13.81 3.92 -14.38
C GLY A 22 12.96 2.72 -13.96
N THR A 23 12.84 2.46 -12.66
CA THR A 23 12.01 1.37 -12.13
C THR A 23 10.51 1.63 -12.35
N MET A 24 10.07 2.89 -12.25
CA MET A 24 8.71 3.29 -12.57
C MET A 24 8.39 3.09 -14.06
N LEU A 25 9.28 3.53 -14.96
CA LEU A 25 9.12 3.33 -16.40
C LEU A 25 9.12 1.85 -16.78
N LEU A 26 9.96 1.03 -16.15
CA LEU A 26 9.94 -0.42 -16.32
C LEU A 26 8.58 -1.00 -15.92
N SER A 27 8.01 -0.58 -14.79
CA SER A 27 6.69 -1.03 -14.35
C SER A 27 5.60 -0.59 -15.33
N VAL A 28 5.64 0.67 -15.81
CA VAL A 28 4.73 1.14 -16.87
C VAL A 28 4.85 0.31 -18.14
N ALA A 29 6.08 -0.02 -18.57
CA ALA A 29 6.29 -0.84 -19.76
C ALA A 29 5.70 -2.24 -19.61
N VAL A 30 5.93 -2.90 -18.45
CA VAL A 30 5.40 -4.24 -18.18
C VAL A 30 3.87 -4.24 -18.12
N TYR A 31 3.28 -3.35 -17.33
CA TYR A 31 1.81 -3.28 -17.21
C TYR A 31 1.15 -2.76 -18.49
N GLY A 32 1.80 -1.82 -19.21
CA GLY A 32 1.32 -1.33 -20.49
C GLY A 32 1.30 -2.40 -21.57
N TRP A 33 2.31 -3.28 -21.58
CA TRP A 33 2.36 -4.42 -22.50
C TRP A 33 1.28 -5.47 -22.19
N LEU A 34 1.01 -5.73 -20.91
CA LEU A 34 0.06 -6.77 -20.47
C LEU A 34 -1.40 -6.33 -20.52
N TYR A 35 -1.68 -5.08 -20.16
CA TYR A 35 -3.05 -4.60 -19.91
C TYR A 35 -3.43 -3.37 -20.75
N GLY A 36 -2.51 -2.90 -21.63
CA GLY A 36 -2.67 -1.69 -22.42
C GLY A 36 -2.02 -0.46 -21.76
N TRP A 37 -1.38 0.36 -22.58
CA TRP A 37 -0.59 1.51 -22.14
C TRP A 37 -1.34 2.51 -21.26
N PRO A 38 -2.58 2.94 -21.58
CA PRO A 38 -3.30 3.89 -20.73
C PRO A 38 -3.59 3.34 -19.34
N TYR A 39 -3.94 2.04 -19.25
CA TYR A 39 -4.16 1.37 -17.98
C TYR A 39 -2.86 1.21 -17.19
N GLY A 40 -1.77 0.78 -17.84
CA GLY A 40 -0.47 0.60 -17.20
C GLY A 40 0.07 1.89 -16.58
N VAL A 41 -0.03 3.02 -17.31
CA VAL A 41 0.33 4.35 -16.80
C VAL A 41 -0.53 4.72 -15.60
N GLY A 42 -1.86 4.58 -15.71
CA GLY A 42 -2.80 4.91 -14.63
C GLY A 42 -2.58 4.08 -13.37
N PHE A 43 -2.34 2.77 -13.53
CA PHE A 43 -2.08 1.87 -12.41
C PHE A 43 -0.77 2.20 -11.68
N VAL A 44 0.32 2.43 -12.42
CA VAL A 44 1.61 2.82 -11.82
C VAL A 44 1.51 4.19 -11.17
N PHE A 45 0.68 5.09 -11.70
CA PHE A 45 0.39 6.36 -11.05
C PHE A 45 -0.36 6.18 -9.71
N MET A 46 -1.31 5.24 -9.62
CA MET A 46 -1.94 4.88 -8.33
C MET A 46 -0.93 4.35 -7.32
N LEU A 47 -0.01 3.47 -7.75
CA LEU A 47 1.11 3.01 -6.91
C LEU A 47 1.97 4.18 -6.43
N LEU A 48 2.34 5.09 -7.32
CA LEU A 48 3.14 6.26 -6.96
C LEU A 48 2.46 7.12 -5.89
N ILE A 49 1.17 7.40 -6.04
CA ILE A 49 0.43 8.23 -5.07
C ILE A 49 0.34 7.52 -3.71
N HIS A 50 0.12 6.21 -3.71
CA HIS A 50 0.15 5.41 -2.49
C HIS A 50 1.50 5.54 -1.77
N GLU A 51 2.61 5.31 -2.47
CA GLU A 51 3.96 5.42 -1.89
C GLU A 51 4.30 6.84 -1.43
N LEU A 52 3.83 7.87 -2.16
CA LEU A 52 3.97 9.26 -1.72
C LEU A 52 3.25 9.52 -0.40
N GLY A 53 2.14 8.82 -0.13
CA GLY A 53 1.45 8.88 1.16
C GLY A 53 2.36 8.44 2.31
N HIS A 54 3.05 7.31 2.18
CA HIS A 54 4.04 6.84 3.14
C HIS A 54 5.22 7.79 3.28
N TYR A 55 5.75 8.26 2.16
CA TYR A 55 6.87 9.21 2.14
C TYR A 55 6.53 10.49 2.92
N ILE A 56 5.37 11.09 2.63
CA ILE A 56 4.90 12.32 3.30
C ILE A 56 4.68 12.06 4.80
N ALA A 57 4.04 10.95 5.15
CA ALA A 57 3.77 10.60 6.55
C ALA A 57 5.07 10.39 7.35
N ALA A 58 6.03 9.65 6.78
CA ALA A 58 7.33 9.40 7.41
C ALA A 58 8.13 10.71 7.59
N ARG A 59 8.16 11.57 6.57
CA ARG A 59 8.81 12.89 6.66
C ARG A 59 8.18 13.78 7.73
N ARG A 60 6.85 13.75 7.88
CA ARG A 60 6.13 14.49 8.93
C ARG A 60 6.46 14.00 10.34
N ARG A 61 6.86 12.74 10.49
CA ARG A 61 7.34 12.14 11.75
C ARG A 61 8.85 12.27 11.95
N GLY A 62 9.55 13.01 11.09
CA GLY A 62 10.99 13.27 11.18
C GLY A 62 11.88 12.09 10.73
N LEU A 63 11.29 11.02 10.16
CA LEU A 63 12.06 9.87 9.69
C LEU A 63 12.79 10.18 8.38
N ASN A 64 13.99 9.62 8.24
CA ASN A 64 14.72 9.64 6.99
C ASN A 64 14.16 8.55 6.07
N VAL A 65 13.76 8.96 4.87
CA VAL A 65 13.17 8.07 3.87
C VAL A 65 13.86 8.22 2.53
N GLY A 66 13.96 7.10 1.80
CA GLY A 66 14.37 7.06 0.41
C GLY A 66 13.22 7.46 -0.53
N LEU A 67 13.54 7.57 -1.82
CA LEU A 67 12.52 7.69 -2.85
C LEU A 67 11.86 6.33 -3.10
N PRO A 68 10.60 6.31 -3.57
CA PRO A 68 9.93 5.08 -3.94
C PRO A 68 10.71 4.27 -4.99
N THR A 69 10.71 2.96 -4.85
CA THR A 69 11.25 2.01 -5.83
C THR A 69 10.12 1.12 -6.31
N PHE A 70 10.02 0.91 -7.62
CA PHE A 70 8.94 0.15 -8.26
C PHE A 70 9.48 -1.19 -8.78
N VAL A 71 8.74 -2.28 -8.52
CA VAL A 71 9.06 -3.59 -9.08
C VAL A 71 7.78 -4.19 -9.64
N PRO A 72 7.75 -4.50 -10.95
CA PRO A 72 6.59 -5.12 -11.57
C PRO A 72 6.13 -6.36 -10.79
N PHE A 73 4.82 -6.54 -10.63
CA PHE A 73 4.14 -7.63 -9.92
C PHE A 73 4.33 -7.68 -8.40
N ILE A 74 5.38 -7.05 -7.85
CA ILE A 74 5.60 -6.98 -6.40
C ILE A 74 4.96 -5.71 -5.83
N GLY A 75 4.95 -4.62 -6.61
CA GLY A 75 4.43 -3.32 -6.21
C GLY A 75 5.51 -2.25 -6.14
N ALA A 76 5.38 -1.35 -5.18
CA ALA A 76 6.38 -0.33 -4.88
C ALA A 76 6.59 -0.26 -3.37
N TRP A 77 7.69 0.34 -2.93
CA TRP A 77 7.95 0.60 -1.52
C TRP A 77 8.84 1.81 -1.33
N VAL A 78 8.63 2.51 -0.23
CA VAL A 78 9.50 3.56 0.28
C VAL A 78 10.44 2.95 1.32
N GLN A 79 11.75 3.01 1.07
CA GLN A 79 12.74 2.54 2.03
C GLN A 79 12.84 3.51 3.21
N LEU A 80 12.40 3.07 4.39
CA LEU A 80 12.69 3.75 5.64
C LEU A 80 14.17 3.52 5.99
N LYS A 81 14.93 4.58 6.20
CA LYS A 81 16.33 4.50 6.65
C LYS A 81 16.41 4.43 8.17
N ASP A 82 15.45 5.05 8.83
CA ASP A 82 15.27 5.01 10.27
C ASP A 82 14.03 4.17 10.59
N LEU A 83 14.14 3.27 11.54
CA LEU A 83 12.99 2.52 12.04
C LEU A 83 12.08 3.46 12.85
N PRO A 84 10.74 3.26 12.80
CA PRO A 84 9.82 3.97 13.67
C PRO A 84 10.21 3.77 15.15
N HIS A 85 10.19 4.85 15.92
CA HIS A 85 10.59 4.81 17.33
C HIS A 85 9.53 4.17 18.23
N ASP A 86 8.28 4.17 17.79
CA ASP A 86 7.12 3.67 18.52
C ASP A 86 6.03 3.20 17.55
N ALA A 87 5.11 2.39 18.08
CA ALA A 87 4.01 1.81 17.32
C ALA A 87 3.02 2.86 16.78
N GLU A 88 2.87 4.02 17.43
CA GLU A 88 2.00 5.10 16.91
C GLU A 88 2.62 5.75 15.66
N THR A 89 3.92 5.95 15.65
CA THR A 89 4.66 6.45 14.49
C THR A 89 4.62 5.45 13.34
N GLU A 90 4.77 4.16 13.63
CA GLU A 90 4.64 3.09 12.63
C GLU A 90 3.24 3.07 12.02
N ALA A 91 2.19 3.10 12.84
CA ALA A 91 0.81 3.14 12.38
C ALA A 91 0.49 4.41 11.56
N TYR A 92 1.00 5.57 11.96
CA TYR A 92 0.82 6.81 11.22
C TYR A 92 1.44 6.74 9.83
N VAL A 93 2.65 6.21 9.73
CA VAL A 93 3.32 6.02 8.44
C VAL A 93 2.60 4.97 7.61
N GLY A 94 2.23 3.83 8.22
CA GLY A 94 1.47 2.77 7.55
C GLY A 94 0.14 3.25 6.96
N LEU A 95 -0.56 4.15 7.66
CA LEU A 95 -1.85 4.70 7.20
C LEU A 95 -1.70 5.71 6.06
N GLY A 96 -0.52 6.34 5.92
CA GLY A 96 -0.28 7.40 4.92
C GLY A 96 -0.53 6.97 3.48
N GLY A 97 -0.02 5.80 3.08
CA GLY A 97 -0.22 5.23 1.74
C GLY A 97 -1.67 4.94 1.43
N PRO A 98 -2.35 4.09 2.22
CA PRO A 98 -3.75 3.77 2.02
C PRO A 98 -4.69 4.97 2.01
N LEU A 99 -4.46 5.99 2.84
CA LEU A 99 -5.28 7.22 2.83
C LEU A 99 -5.10 8.01 1.55
N LEU A 100 -3.87 8.31 1.15
CA LEU A 100 -3.62 9.11 -0.04
C LEU A 100 -3.97 8.34 -1.32
N GLY A 101 -3.69 7.03 -1.36
CA GLY A 101 -4.07 6.14 -2.45
C GLY A 101 -5.59 6.00 -2.59
N THR A 102 -6.32 5.92 -1.47
CA THR A 102 -7.80 5.91 -1.48
C THR A 102 -8.36 7.22 -2.03
N LEU A 103 -7.82 8.37 -1.60
CA LEU A 103 -8.23 9.66 -2.15
C LEU A 103 -8.04 9.74 -3.66
N ALA A 104 -6.88 9.27 -4.15
CA ALA A 104 -6.61 9.24 -5.59
C ALA A 104 -7.60 8.32 -6.34
N ALA A 105 -7.89 7.13 -5.79
CA ALA A 105 -8.86 6.21 -6.37
C ALA A 105 -10.28 6.81 -6.42
N VAL A 106 -10.71 7.50 -5.35
CA VAL A 106 -12.02 8.21 -5.30
C VAL A 106 -12.10 9.31 -6.36
N VAL A 107 -11.06 10.14 -6.47
CA VAL A 107 -11.01 11.21 -7.50
C VAL A 107 -11.08 10.59 -8.90
N THR A 108 -10.31 9.52 -9.15
CA THR A 108 -10.31 8.84 -10.45
C THR A 108 -11.65 8.18 -10.75
N PHE A 109 -12.31 7.59 -9.75
CA PHE A 109 -13.66 7.05 -9.87
C PHE A 109 -14.66 8.12 -10.27
N TYR A 110 -14.67 9.24 -9.55
CA TYR A 110 -15.56 10.36 -9.84
C TYR A 110 -15.35 10.91 -11.27
N LEU A 111 -14.10 11.09 -11.69
CA LEU A 111 -13.76 11.49 -13.06
C LEU A 111 -14.22 10.43 -14.08
N GLY A 112 -14.03 9.15 -13.77
CA GLY A 112 -14.46 8.04 -14.64
C GLY A 112 -15.97 8.02 -14.87
N VAL A 113 -16.74 8.17 -13.80
CA VAL A 113 -18.21 8.25 -13.87
C VAL A 113 -18.67 9.50 -14.65
N HIS A 114 -18.08 10.66 -14.33
CA HIS A 114 -18.44 11.93 -14.97
C HIS A 114 -18.11 11.95 -16.48
N GLN A 115 -16.98 11.37 -16.86
CA GLN A 115 -16.52 11.30 -18.25
C GLN A 115 -17.01 10.03 -19.00
N GLN A 116 -17.78 9.19 -18.35
CA GLN A 116 -18.23 7.88 -18.88
C GLN A 116 -17.07 7.02 -19.38
N SER A 117 -15.93 7.06 -18.69
CA SER A 117 -14.69 6.40 -19.07
C SER A 117 -14.50 5.08 -18.34
N ALA A 118 -14.75 3.96 -19.03
CA ALA A 118 -14.49 2.62 -18.51
C ALA A 118 -13.02 2.44 -18.07
N LEU A 119 -12.08 3.07 -18.76
CA LEU A 119 -10.67 3.06 -18.41
C LEU A 119 -10.42 3.68 -17.04
N LEU A 120 -10.94 4.88 -16.76
CA LEU A 120 -10.76 5.54 -15.45
C LEU A 120 -11.45 4.76 -14.33
N ILE A 121 -12.62 4.17 -14.60
CA ILE A 121 -13.32 3.30 -13.65
C ILE A 121 -12.46 2.05 -13.36
N ALA A 122 -11.83 1.44 -14.37
CA ALA A 122 -10.94 0.30 -14.19
C ALA A 122 -9.68 0.66 -13.40
N ILE A 123 -9.08 1.83 -13.64
CA ILE A 123 -7.93 2.32 -12.88
C ILE A 123 -8.33 2.60 -11.42
N SER A 124 -9.50 3.19 -11.18
CA SER A 124 -9.99 3.43 -9.81
C SER A 124 -10.26 2.13 -9.06
N TYR A 125 -10.85 1.12 -9.72
CA TYR A 125 -11.02 -0.21 -9.16
C TYR A 125 -9.69 -0.83 -8.72
N ALA A 126 -8.67 -0.76 -9.59
CA ALA A 126 -7.34 -1.23 -9.25
C ALA A 126 -6.74 -0.46 -8.07
N GLY A 127 -6.98 0.87 -7.99
CA GLY A 127 -6.58 1.70 -6.86
C GLY A 127 -7.27 1.30 -5.56
N PHE A 128 -8.58 1.08 -5.56
CA PHE A 128 -9.31 0.60 -4.37
C PHE A 128 -8.82 -0.78 -3.92
N MET A 129 -8.67 -1.72 -4.86
CA MET A 129 -8.18 -3.07 -4.57
C MET A 129 -6.74 -3.06 -4.05
N LEU A 130 -5.85 -2.23 -4.62
CA LEU A 130 -4.48 -2.05 -4.15
C LEU A 130 -4.45 -1.64 -2.68
N ASN A 131 -5.22 -0.59 -2.33
CA ASN A 131 -5.26 -0.07 -0.96
C ASN A 131 -5.92 -1.07 0.00
N LEU A 132 -7.00 -1.74 -0.41
CA LEU A 132 -7.66 -2.77 0.39
C LEU A 132 -6.73 -3.95 0.69
N PHE A 133 -6.00 -4.41 -0.33
CA PHE A 133 -5.04 -5.50 -0.18
C PHE A 133 -3.91 -5.12 0.77
N ASN A 134 -3.42 -3.88 0.71
CA ASN A 134 -2.42 -3.39 1.64
C ASN A 134 -2.93 -3.24 3.09
N LEU A 135 -4.24 -3.27 3.32
CA LEU A 135 -4.80 -3.29 4.67
C LEU A 135 -4.88 -4.68 5.30
N ILE A 136 -4.39 -5.74 4.67
CA ILE A 136 -4.28 -7.05 5.33
C ILE A 136 -3.41 -6.88 6.59
N PRO A 137 -3.90 -7.31 7.81
CA PRO A 137 -3.26 -6.98 9.08
C PRO A 137 -2.05 -7.88 9.38
N VAL A 138 -1.14 -8.01 8.42
CA VAL A 138 0.07 -8.83 8.50
C VAL A 138 1.23 -8.07 7.85
N PRO A 139 2.40 -7.97 8.49
CA PRO A 139 3.61 -7.53 7.79
C PRO A 139 3.91 -8.48 6.60
N PRO A 140 4.38 -7.97 5.46
CA PRO A 140 4.91 -6.64 5.20
C PRO A 140 3.88 -5.59 4.77
N PHE A 141 2.58 -5.89 4.80
CA PHE A 141 1.53 -4.95 4.39
C PHE A 141 1.35 -3.78 5.37
N ASP A 142 0.78 -2.70 4.88
CA ASP A 142 0.49 -1.51 5.69
C ASP A 142 -0.49 -1.81 6.82
N GLY A 143 -1.45 -2.72 6.59
CA GLY A 143 -2.36 -3.19 7.62
C GLY A 143 -1.64 -3.76 8.84
N GLY A 144 -0.54 -4.49 8.63
CA GLY A 144 0.34 -4.94 9.71
C GLY A 144 0.95 -3.76 10.46
N ARG A 145 1.47 -2.76 9.76
CA ARG A 145 2.07 -1.55 10.35
C ARG A 145 1.03 -0.70 11.09
N ILE A 146 -0.17 -0.53 10.52
CA ILE A 146 -1.26 0.23 11.16
C ILE A 146 -1.71 -0.47 12.44
N THR A 147 -1.87 -1.79 12.40
CA THR A 147 -2.34 -2.59 13.53
C THR A 147 -1.27 -2.80 14.61
N ALA A 148 0.00 -2.47 14.36
CA ALA A 148 1.06 -2.48 15.37
C ALA A 148 0.69 -1.65 16.60
N VAL A 149 -0.05 -0.54 16.45
CA VAL A 149 -0.55 0.28 17.57
C VAL A 149 -1.43 -0.51 18.56
N LEU A 150 -2.03 -1.61 18.12
CA LEU A 150 -2.83 -2.50 18.95
C LEU A 150 -2.00 -3.60 19.63
N GLY A 151 -0.73 -3.73 19.24
CA GLY A 151 0.22 -4.74 19.68
C GLY A 151 0.52 -5.78 18.60
N SER A 152 1.73 -6.36 18.64
CA SER A 152 2.22 -7.34 17.64
C SER A 152 1.32 -8.58 17.51
N LYS A 153 0.68 -9.01 18.58
CA LYS A 153 -0.20 -10.20 18.59
C LYS A 153 -1.42 -10.06 17.67
N VAL A 154 -1.80 -8.83 17.32
CA VAL A 154 -2.89 -8.59 16.34
C VAL A 154 -2.53 -9.14 14.96
N TRP A 155 -1.26 -9.22 14.61
CA TRP A 155 -0.81 -9.81 13.34
C TRP A 155 -1.19 -11.29 13.19
N LEU A 156 -1.34 -12.00 14.31
CA LEU A 156 -1.79 -13.40 14.29
C LEU A 156 -3.21 -13.54 13.74
N LEU A 157 -4.04 -12.48 13.81
CA LEU A 157 -5.36 -12.44 13.18
C LEU A 157 -5.28 -12.40 11.65
N GLY A 158 -4.14 -12.03 11.09
CA GLY A 158 -3.91 -12.08 9.65
C GLY A 158 -3.75 -13.50 9.12
N ILE A 159 -3.36 -14.48 9.96
CA ILE A 159 -3.21 -15.89 9.55
C ILE A 159 -4.55 -16.44 9.01
N PRO A 160 -5.68 -16.40 9.76
CA PRO A 160 -6.97 -16.86 9.23
C PRO A 160 -7.42 -16.07 8.00
N VAL A 161 -7.07 -14.77 7.88
CA VAL A 161 -7.38 -13.96 6.70
C VAL A 161 -6.62 -14.50 5.48
N LEU A 162 -5.30 -14.72 5.59
CA LEU A 162 -4.49 -15.26 4.50
C LEU A 162 -4.92 -16.68 4.12
N VAL A 163 -5.21 -17.53 5.10
CA VAL A 163 -5.72 -18.90 4.86
C VAL A 163 -7.07 -18.84 4.17
N GLY A 164 -8.00 -18.00 4.64
CA GLY A 164 -9.31 -17.82 4.02
C GLY A 164 -9.21 -17.36 2.56
N LEU A 165 -8.37 -16.34 2.28
CA LEU A 165 -8.10 -15.88 0.92
C LEU A 165 -7.51 -16.99 0.03
N PHE A 166 -6.58 -17.79 0.57
CA PHE A 166 -5.96 -18.88 -0.16
C PHE A 166 -6.97 -19.99 -0.47
N LEU A 167 -7.85 -20.34 0.47
CA LEU A 167 -8.89 -21.35 0.25
C LEU A 167 -9.95 -20.89 -0.78
N LEU A 168 -10.27 -19.58 -0.80
CA LEU A 168 -11.23 -19.02 -1.75
C LEU A 168 -10.63 -18.86 -3.17
N ARG A 169 -9.38 -18.45 -3.24
CA ARG A 169 -8.64 -18.20 -4.50
C ARG A 169 -7.17 -18.61 -4.34
N PRO A 170 -6.81 -19.88 -4.54
CA PRO A 170 -5.42 -20.34 -4.46
C PRO A 170 -4.54 -19.51 -5.41
N SER A 171 -3.47 -18.92 -4.88
CA SER A 171 -2.56 -18.07 -5.65
C SER A 171 -1.13 -18.27 -5.17
N PRO A 172 -0.14 -18.44 -6.08
CA PRO A 172 1.27 -18.48 -5.73
C PRO A 172 1.72 -17.21 -4.98
N LEU A 173 1.12 -16.06 -5.31
CA LEU A 173 1.40 -14.78 -4.64
C LEU A 173 1.06 -14.86 -3.15
N LEU A 174 -0.08 -15.44 -2.78
CA LEU A 174 -0.47 -15.61 -1.36
C LEU A 174 0.50 -16.51 -0.59
N LEU A 175 1.06 -17.53 -1.25
CA LEU A 175 2.11 -18.37 -0.65
C LEU A 175 3.39 -17.58 -0.40
N ILE A 176 3.82 -16.78 -1.38
CA ILE A 176 4.99 -15.89 -1.23
C ILE A 176 4.77 -14.91 -0.07
N ILE A 177 3.59 -14.30 0.02
CA ILE A 177 3.21 -13.40 1.10
C ILE A 177 3.27 -14.11 2.45
N ALA A 178 2.68 -15.30 2.57
CA ALA A 178 2.71 -16.10 3.79
C ALA A 178 4.15 -16.43 4.20
N LEU A 179 5.02 -16.78 3.24
CA LEU A 179 6.44 -17.05 3.49
C LEU A 179 7.19 -15.80 3.99
N LEU A 180 6.93 -14.63 3.41
CA LEU A 180 7.53 -13.36 3.83
C LEU A 180 7.01 -12.89 5.20
N ALA A 181 5.75 -13.19 5.53
CA ALA A 181 5.15 -12.85 6.82
C ALA A 181 5.58 -13.80 7.94
N ALA A 182 5.89 -15.06 7.63
CA ALA A 182 6.13 -16.10 8.62
C ALA A 182 7.19 -15.76 9.68
N PRO A 183 8.38 -15.17 9.36
CA PRO A 183 9.35 -14.79 10.37
C PRO A 183 8.82 -13.74 11.36
N GLN A 184 8.04 -12.78 10.86
CA GLN A 184 7.48 -11.69 11.66
C GLN A 184 6.33 -12.18 12.55
N LEU A 185 5.47 -13.06 12.01
CA LEU A 185 4.42 -13.72 12.79
C LEU A 185 5.02 -14.61 13.89
N TYR A 186 6.08 -15.33 13.58
CA TYR A 186 6.81 -16.14 14.56
C TYR A 186 7.46 -15.29 15.64
N ALA A 187 8.08 -14.16 15.27
CA ALA A 187 8.64 -13.20 16.22
C ALA A 187 7.55 -12.63 17.14
N ALA A 188 6.41 -12.19 16.57
CA ALA A 188 5.27 -11.68 17.33
C ALA A 188 4.67 -12.72 18.30
N TRP A 189 4.66 -13.99 17.91
CA TRP A 189 4.20 -15.06 18.79
C TRP A 189 5.14 -15.30 19.99
N ARG A 190 6.45 -15.23 19.75
CA ARG A 190 7.50 -15.42 20.79
C ARG A 190 7.78 -14.17 21.62
N GLU A 191 7.27 -13.03 21.21
CA GLU A 191 7.53 -11.75 21.87
C GLU A 191 7.02 -11.77 23.31
N ASP A 192 7.92 -11.44 24.26
CA ASP A 192 7.55 -11.23 25.65
C ASP A 192 6.95 -9.84 25.83
N PRO A 193 5.62 -9.75 26.10
CA PRO A 193 4.94 -8.47 26.28
C PRO A 193 5.42 -7.70 27.54
N ASN A 194 6.19 -8.36 28.41
CA ASN A 194 6.69 -7.76 29.65
C ASN A 194 8.10 -7.21 29.53
N SER A 195 8.79 -7.46 28.39
CA SER A 195 10.12 -6.87 28.19
C SER A 195 10.03 -5.34 28.17
N PRO A 196 11.00 -4.62 28.78
CA PRO A 196 10.98 -3.16 28.80
C PRO A 196 10.95 -2.53 27.43
N GLU A 197 11.64 -3.10 26.46
CA GLU A 197 11.74 -2.61 25.09
C GLU A 197 10.38 -2.72 24.36
N VAL A 198 9.70 -3.86 24.51
CA VAL A 198 8.38 -4.11 23.92
C VAL A 198 7.34 -3.18 24.53
N ARG A 199 7.37 -3.02 25.86
CA ARG A 199 6.47 -2.08 26.55
C ARG A 199 6.68 -0.66 26.06
N ALA A 200 7.93 -0.18 25.99
CA ALA A 200 8.24 1.17 25.53
C ALA A 200 7.78 1.39 24.08
N TYR A 201 7.98 0.41 23.20
CA TYR A 201 7.57 0.51 21.80
C TYR A 201 6.06 0.59 21.62
N TYR A 202 5.29 -0.23 22.36
CA TYR A 202 3.82 -0.30 22.28
C TYR A 202 3.11 0.62 23.28
N GLU A 203 3.85 1.46 24.01
CA GLU A 203 3.27 2.51 24.82
C GLU A 203 2.78 3.64 23.95
N VAL A 204 1.47 3.75 23.80
CA VAL A 204 0.83 4.75 22.95
C VAL A 204 -0.04 5.68 23.78
N ARG A 205 -0.20 6.91 23.30
CA ARG A 205 -1.02 7.94 23.97
C ARG A 205 -2.45 7.48 24.17
N GLY A 206 -3.09 7.92 25.28
CA GLY A 206 -4.47 7.60 25.55
C GLY A 206 -5.40 7.86 24.37
N GLY A 207 -6.21 6.86 24.01
CA GLY A 207 -7.14 6.92 22.87
C GLY A 207 -6.51 6.70 21.47
N ALA A 208 -5.18 6.65 21.32
CA ALA A 208 -4.56 6.40 20.02
C ALA A 208 -4.98 5.05 19.43
N ARG A 209 -5.01 4.00 20.24
CA ARG A 209 -5.45 2.65 19.82
C ARG A 209 -6.83 2.66 19.19
N TRP A 210 -7.79 3.34 19.81
CA TRP A 210 -9.14 3.46 19.27
C TRP A 210 -9.20 4.27 17.99
N ARG A 211 -8.48 5.40 17.93
CA ARG A 211 -8.45 6.23 16.70
C ARG A 211 -7.91 5.48 15.50
N TYR A 212 -6.76 4.80 15.67
CA TYR A 212 -6.16 4.01 14.59
C TYR A 212 -6.98 2.75 14.28
N GLY A 213 -7.49 2.05 15.28
CA GLY A 213 -8.32 0.87 15.09
C GLY A 213 -9.63 1.17 14.35
N LEU A 214 -10.37 2.20 14.77
CA LEU A 214 -11.60 2.62 14.09
C LEU A 214 -11.32 3.20 12.71
N GLY A 215 -10.25 4.00 12.57
CA GLY A 215 -9.84 4.53 11.27
C GLY A 215 -9.45 3.42 10.27
N TYR A 216 -8.72 2.42 10.75
CA TYR A 216 -8.36 1.25 9.96
C TYR A 216 -9.59 0.45 9.51
N LEU A 217 -10.50 0.12 10.44
CA LEU A 217 -11.72 -0.63 10.12
C LEU A 217 -12.65 0.16 9.21
N GLY A 218 -12.80 1.47 9.45
CA GLY A 218 -13.60 2.36 8.59
C GLY A 218 -13.04 2.45 7.18
N LEU A 219 -11.70 2.60 7.04
CA LEU A 219 -11.05 2.63 5.75
C LEU A 219 -11.17 1.28 5.02
N ALA A 220 -10.98 0.16 5.72
CA ALA A 220 -11.12 -1.17 5.15
C ALA A 220 -12.55 -1.44 4.66
N ALA A 221 -13.56 -1.08 5.47
CA ALA A 221 -14.96 -1.19 5.09
C ALA A 221 -15.29 -0.31 3.88
N PHE A 222 -14.84 0.94 3.87
CA PHE A 222 -15.01 1.85 2.73
C PHE A 222 -14.41 1.27 1.45
N LEU A 223 -13.16 0.81 1.51
CA LEU A 223 -12.46 0.24 0.37
C LEU A 223 -13.12 -1.05 -0.13
N ALA A 224 -13.63 -1.90 0.77
CA ALA A 224 -14.35 -3.10 0.39
C ALA A 224 -15.65 -2.77 -0.38
N VAL A 225 -16.43 -1.81 0.12
CA VAL A 225 -17.64 -1.34 -0.56
C VAL A 225 -17.31 -0.71 -1.91
N MET A 226 -16.34 0.22 -1.96
CA MET A 226 -15.96 0.87 -3.21
C MET A 226 -15.38 -0.11 -4.23
N SER A 227 -14.63 -1.11 -3.81
CA SER A 227 -14.13 -2.17 -4.69
C SER A 227 -15.28 -2.99 -5.27
N TYR A 228 -16.27 -3.34 -4.46
CA TYR A 228 -17.46 -4.09 -4.90
C TYR A 228 -18.30 -3.29 -5.90
N GLU A 229 -18.67 -2.06 -5.54
CA GLU A 229 -19.50 -1.18 -6.37
C GLU A 229 -18.82 -0.86 -7.71
N THR A 230 -17.52 -0.55 -7.68
CA THR A 230 -16.76 -0.24 -8.89
C THR A 230 -16.63 -1.46 -9.79
N HIS A 231 -16.46 -2.65 -9.21
CA HIS A 231 -16.45 -3.90 -9.98
C HIS A 231 -17.81 -4.19 -10.63
N ALA A 232 -18.90 -4.03 -9.88
CA ALA A 232 -20.25 -4.20 -10.39
C ALA A 232 -20.54 -3.24 -11.56
N LEU A 233 -20.12 -1.98 -11.44
CA LEU A 233 -20.24 -0.98 -12.51
C LEU A 233 -19.44 -1.39 -13.76
N LEU A 234 -18.22 -1.90 -13.62
CA LEU A 234 -17.43 -2.39 -14.75
C LEU A 234 -18.08 -3.58 -15.45
N LEU A 235 -18.70 -4.49 -14.72
CA LEU A 235 -19.45 -5.61 -15.29
C LEU A 235 -20.68 -5.13 -16.07
N TYR A 236 -21.39 -4.13 -15.53
CA TYR A 236 -22.53 -3.53 -16.18
C TYR A 236 -22.13 -2.88 -17.53
N ILE A 237 -21.11 -2.02 -17.54
CA ILE A 237 -20.59 -1.37 -18.76
C ILE A 237 -20.19 -2.42 -19.80
N ARG A 238 -19.45 -3.44 -19.41
CA ARG A 238 -19.04 -4.52 -20.33
C ARG A 238 -20.22 -5.26 -20.96
N ASN A 239 -21.31 -5.49 -20.20
CA ASN A 239 -22.48 -6.19 -20.70
C ASN A 239 -23.30 -5.32 -21.68
N GLU A 240 -23.38 -4.00 -21.43
CA GLU A 240 -24.03 -3.07 -22.38
C GLU A 240 -23.25 -3.02 -23.69
N ASP A 241 -21.95 -2.91 -23.68
CA ASP A 241 -21.09 -2.91 -24.88
C ASP A 241 -21.30 -4.19 -25.71
N MET A 242 -21.42 -5.34 -25.05
CA MET A 242 -21.69 -6.62 -25.74
C MET A 242 -23.09 -6.70 -26.35
N MET A 243 -24.11 -6.09 -25.72
CA MET A 243 -25.47 -6.07 -26.25
C MET A 243 -25.62 -5.14 -27.47
N LEU A 244 -24.79 -4.12 -27.61
CA LEU A 244 -24.79 -3.20 -28.75
C LEU A 244 -24.08 -3.77 -29.99
N LEU A 245 -23.33 -4.87 -29.83
CA LEU A 245 -22.59 -5.55 -30.92
C LEU A 245 -23.41 -6.70 -31.59
N HIS A 246 -24.58 -7.01 -31.09
CA HIS A 246 -25.53 -7.99 -31.60
C HIS A 246 -26.83 -7.33 -32.05
#